data_09ac0eaf3b312ac2d999c8d8fb897f7f
#
_entry.id   09ac0eaf3b312ac2d999c8d8fb897f7f
#
_cell.length_a   1.000
_cell.length_b   1.000
_cell.length_c   1.000
_cell.angle_alpha   90.00
_cell.angle_beta   90.00
_cell.angle_gamma   90.00
#
_symmetry.space_group_name_H-M   'P 1'
#
loop_
_entity.id
_entity.type
_entity.pdbx_description
1 polymer ?
#
loop_
_entity_poly.entity_id
_entity_poly.type
_entity_poly.pdbx_seq_one_letter_code
_entity_poly.pdbx_strand_id
1 'polypeptide(L)'
;LAGLALERDILFHTDACLGGWILPWWERLGEEVPPWDFRVPGVTSISADIHKYGYTFKGASTVLYKSRDLLSHQFFWYDDWPGGLYASGTAAGTRSAAPIAGAWAAINHLGEDGYLRLTEIVRDTTRKMQAGIAAIDGLEITHALDLSLFEIGSSTLDIGAVGDVMDDRGWNLDRQQGGLHLMLSPYHARIADQFLADLAGGAATTEASRGKE
;
A
#
# COMPACT_ATOMS: atom_id res chain seq x y z
N LEU A 1 18.66 -6.82 -4.54
CA LEU A 1 18.91 -5.62 -5.36
C LEU A 1 19.77 -4.60 -4.62
N ALA A 2 19.50 -4.28 -3.33
CA ALA A 2 20.29 -3.29 -2.57
C ALA A 2 21.78 -3.66 -2.46
N GLY A 3 22.12 -4.96 -2.31
CA GLY A 3 23.51 -5.44 -2.33
C GLY A 3 24.21 -5.15 -3.65
N LEU A 4 23.53 -5.38 -4.77
CA LEU A 4 24.06 -5.06 -6.10
C LEU A 4 24.28 -3.55 -6.29
N ALA A 5 23.36 -2.73 -5.76
CA ALA A 5 23.50 -1.29 -5.80
C ALA A 5 24.74 -0.82 -5.00
N LEU A 6 24.93 -1.40 -3.81
CA LEU A 6 26.09 -1.13 -2.96
C LEU A 6 27.41 -1.52 -3.66
N GLU A 7 27.47 -2.70 -4.29
CA GLU A 7 28.65 -3.16 -5.06
C GLU A 7 28.99 -2.26 -6.26
N ARG A 8 28.00 -1.58 -6.80
CA ARG A 8 28.13 -0.71 -7.99
C ARG A 8 28.20 0.78 -7.64
N ASP A 9 28.22 1.13 -6.35
CA ASP A 9 28.16 2.52 -5.87
C ASP A 9 26.97 3.30 -6.45
N ILE A 10 25.81 2.65 -6.49
CA ILE A 10 24.55 3.22 -6.99
C ILE A 10 23.64 3.49 -5.80
N LEU A 11 22.99 4.66 -5.78
CA LEU A 11 21.97 4.98 -4.79
C LEU A 11 20.78 4.04 -4.95
N PHE A 12 20.26 3.54 -3.82
CA PHE A 12 19.12 2.62 -3.82
C PHE A 12 17.96 3.18 -3.00
N HIS A 13 16.83 3.36 -3.66
CA HIS A 13 15.62 3.84 -3.04
C HIS A 13 14.66 2.68 -2.77
N THR A 14 14.12 2.62 -1.55
CA THR A 14 13.00 1.74 -1.23
C THR A 14 11.70 2.54 -1.34
N ASP A 15 10.87 2.19 -2.31
CA ASP A 15 9.51 2.72 -2.36
C ASP A 15 8.63 1.97 -1.35
N ALA A 16 8.54 2.52 -0.16
CA ALA A 16 7.64 2.10 0.89
C ALA A 16 6.47 3.07 1.07
N CYS A 17 6.03 3.68 -0.02
CA CYS A 17 4.93 4.64 0.03
C CYS A 17 3.67 4.06 0.69
N LEU A 18 3.43 2.76 0.52
CA LEU A 18 2.36 2.03 1.20
C LEU A 18 2.85 1.42 2.52
N GLY A 19 3.89 0.60 2.47
CA GLY A 19 4.38 -0.22 3.57
C GLY A 19 4.98 0.58 4.72
N GLY A 20 5.56 1.75 4.46
CA GLY A 20 6.34 2.50 5.44
C GLY A 20 5.59 2.91 6.72
N TRP A 21 4.26 3.02 6.65
CA TRP A 21 3.40 3.35 7.79
C TRP A 21 2.64 2.17 8.40
N ILE A 22 2.82 0.95 7.87
CA ILE A 22 2.14 -0.23 8.42
C ILE A 22 3.12 -1.37 8.75
N LEU A 23 4.17 -1.59 7.96
CA LEU A 23 5.14 -2.67 8.18
C LEU A 23 5.81 -2.63 9.55
N PRO A 24 6.22 -1.47 10.11
CA PRO A 24 6.78 -1.41 11.45
C PRO A 24 5.83 -1.92 12.54
N TRP A 25 4.54 -1.67 12.38
CA TRP A 25 3.51 -2.15 13.30
C TRP A 25 3.20 -3.63 13.09
N TRP A 26 3.28 -4.10 11.84
CA TRP A 26 3.13 -5.51 11.47
C TRP A 26 4.19 -6.36 12.15
N GLU A 27 5.47 -5.93 12.10
CA GLU A 27 6.57 -6.55 12.84
C GLU A 27 6.31 -6.56 14.36
N ARG A 28 5.79 -5.47 14.93
CA ARG A 28 5.48 -5.37 16.36
C ARG A 28 4.32 -6.26 16.80
N LEU A 29 3.45 -6.66 15.88
CA LEU A 29 2.42 -7.68 16.10
C LEU A 29 2.97 -9.11 16.00
N GLY A 30 4.27 -9.28 15.79
CA GLY A 30 4.95 -10.57 15.72
C GLY A 30 4.92 -11.21 14.33
N GLU A 31 4.54 -10.46 13.30
CA GLU A 31 4.56 -10.94 11.93
C GLU A 31 5.96 -10.88 11.34
N GLU A 32 6.31 -11.86 10.53
CA GLU A 32 7.56 -11.87 9.80
C GLU A 32 7.46 -10.90 8.61
N VAL A 33 8.37 -9.92 8.57
CA VAL A 33 8.47 -8.94 7.49
C VAL A 33 9.88 -8.96 6.94
N PRO A 34 10.08 -9.21 5.64
CA PRO A 34 11.40 -9.11 5.04
C PRO A 34 12.01 -7.71 5.26
N PRO A 35 13.32 -7.60 5.55
CA PRO A 35 13.96 -6.30 5.73
C PRO A 35 13.83 -5.42 4.48
N TRP A 36 13.35 -4.20 4.65
CA TRP A 36 13.03 -3.27 3.56
C TRP A 36 13.57 -1.85 3.79
N ASP A 37 13.92 -1.51 5.02
CA ASP A 37 14.30 -0.18 5.46
C ASP A 37 15.83 0.01 5.55
N PHE A 38 16.28 1.03 6.28
CA PHE A 38 17.69 1.33 6.46
C PHE A 38 18.51 0.23 7.18
N ARG A 39 17.87 -0.80 7.70
CA ARG A 39 18.55 -2.02 8.19
C ARG A 39 19.19 -2.80 7.04
N VAL A 40 18.67 -2.64 5.81
CA VAL A 40 19.24 -3.26 4.62
C VAL A 40 20.47 -2.48 4.16
N PRO A 41 21.66 -3.08 4.12
CA PRO A 41 22.84 -2.42 3.54
C PRO A 41 22.59 -2.03 2.09
N GLY A 42 22.94 -0.77 1.75
CA GLY A 42 22.74 -0.24 0.40
C GLY A 42 21.47 0.60 0.23
N VAL A 43 20.48 0.50 1.10
CA VAL A 43 19.33 1.43 1.09
C VAL A 43 19.81 2.83 1.49
N THR A 44 19.56 3.81 0.63
CA THR A 44 20.00 5.21 0.80
C THR A 44 18.87 6.17 1.03
N SER A 45 17.66 5.84 0.54
CA SER A 45 16.44 6.63 0.75
C SER A 45 15.19 5.76 0.76
N ILE A 46 14.13 6.27 1.40
CA ILE A 46 12.84 5.56 1.55
C ILE A 46 11.73 6.59 1.37
N SER A 47 10.72 6.26 0.54
CA SER A 47 9.44 6.99 0.52
C SER A 47 8.43 6.33 1.46
N ALA A 48 7.61 7.14 2.16
CA ALA A 48 6.54 6.65 3.03
C ALA A 48 5.38 7.65 3.06
N ASP A 49 4.20 7.21 2.62
CA ASP A 49 3.05 8.09 2.51
C ASP A 49 2.19 8.08 3.78
N ILE A 50 2.17 9.20 4.50
CA ILE A 50 1.35 9.33 5.71
C ILE A 50 -0.15 9.29 5.33
N HIS A 51 -0.50 9.75 4.13
CA HIS A 51 -1.89 9.73 3.63
C HIS A 51 -2.40 8.34 3.20
N LYS A 52 -1.59 7.29 3.37
CA LYS A 52 -2.00 5.89 3.22
C LYS A 52 -2.25 5.27 4.60
N TYR A 53 -1.42 4.39 5.08
CA TYR A 53 -1.57 3.77 6.41
C TYR A 53 -1.14 4.68 7.58
N GLY A 54 -0.72 5.90 7.31
CA GLY A 54 -0.64 6.95 8.34
C GLY A 54 -1.99 7.62 8.64
N TYR A 55 -3.04 7.26 7.89
CA TYR A 55 -4.45 7.64 8.10
C TYR A 55 -4.74 9.14 8.10
N THR A 56 -3.96 9.92 7.38
CA THR A 56 -4.28 11.33 7.11
C THR A 56 -4.86 11.52 5.70
N PHE A 57 -5.37 12.70 5.41
CA PHE A 57 -5.88 13.00 4.08
C PHE A 57 -4.75 13.23 3.06
N LYS A 58 -5.07 13.16 1.78
CA LYS A 58 -4.14 13.26 0.65
C LYS A 58 -3.23 14.49 0.73
N GLY A 59 -1.98 14.32 0.27
CA GLY A 59 -0.96 15.36 0.20
C GLY A 59 0.13 15.30 1.27
N ALA A 60 0.02 14.38 2.25
CA ALA A 60 1.07 14.12 3.21
C ALA A 60 1.89 12.89 2.80
N SER A 61 3.10 13.13 2.34
CA SER A 61 4.08 12.09 1.99
C SER A 61 5.45 12.50 2.52
N THR A 62 6.29 11.53 2.79
CA THR A 62 7.65 11.73 3.28
C THR A 62 8.66 11.00 2.41
N VAL A 63 9.83 11.60 2.28
CA VAL A 63 11.03 10.93 1.83
C VAL A 63 12.07 11.03 2.94
N LEU A 64 12.66 9.89 3.29
CA LEU A 64 13.69 9.79 4.30
C LEU A 64 15.02 9.48 3.63
N TYR A 65 16.09 10.09 4.13
CA TYR A 65 17.45 9.86 3.64
C TYR A 65 18.30 9.28 4.75
N LYS A 66 19.18 8.36 4.39
CA LYS A 66 20.09 7.71 5.33
C LYS A 66 21.08 8.69 5.97
N SER A 67 21.44 9.78 5.28
CA SER A 67 22.35 10.81 5.76
C SER A 67 21.93 12.20 5.35
N ARG A 68 22.48 13.22 6.03
CA ARG A 68 22.31 14.63 5.67
C ARG A 68 22.95 14.97 4.32
N ASP A 69 24.05 14.31 3.99
CA ASP A 69 24.74 14.51 2.70
C ASP A 69 23.82 14.09 1.55
N LEU A 70 23.16 12.93 1.65
CA LEU A 70 22.18 12.50 0.67
C LEU A 70 20.98 13.45 0.60
N LEU A 71 20.45 13.91 1.75
CA LEU A 71 19.37 14.89 1.80
C LEU A 71 19.76 16.21 1.13
N SER A 72 21.03 16.63 1.24
CA SER A 72 21.48 17.91 0.67
C SER A 72 21.28 18.00 -0.85
N HIS A 73 21.33 16.87 -1.56
CA HIS A 73 21.10 16.80 -3.00
C HIS A 73 19.65 17.01 -3.42
N GLN A 74 18.69 16.97 -2.49
CA GLN A 74 17.30 17.32 -2.77
C GLN A 74 17.10 18.84 -2.89
N PHE A 75 17.95 19.64 -2.24
CA PHE A 75 17.80 21.08 -2.24
C PHE A 75 18.34 21.68 -3.53
N PHE A 76 17.47 22.41 -4.22
CA PHE A 76 17.86 23.27 -5.32
C PHE A 76 18.14 24.68 -4.78
N TRP A 77 19.23 25.31 -5.19
CA TRP A 77 19.52 26.70 -4.94
C TRP A 77 20.22 27.31 -6.14
N TYR A 78 19.96 28.59 -6.39
CA TYR A 78 20.54 29.34 -7.50
C TYR A 78 20.57 30.82 -7.16
N ASP A 79 21.67 31.49 -7.42
CA ASP A 79 21.94 32.90 -7.06
C ASP A 79 22.38 33.73 -8.24
N ASP A 80 22.65 33.13 -9.40
CA ASP A 80 23.09 33.83 -10.61
C ASP A 80 21.90 34.20 -11.52
N TRP A 81 21.01 35.05 -11.00
CA TRP A 81 19.88 35.60 -11.73
C TRP A 81 19.43 36.94 -11.12
N PRO A 82 18.68 37.81 -11.88
CA PRO A 82 18.31 39.16 -11.41
C PRO A 82 17.48 39.23 -10.13
N GLY A 83 16.80 38.15 -9.76
CA GLY A 83 15.95 38.06 -8.55
C GLY A 83 16.69 37.74 -7.25
N GLY A 84 18.01 37.47 -7.29
CA GLY A 84 18.82 37.12 -6.13
C GLY A 84 18.77 35.62 -5.81
N LEU A 85 18.99 35.26 -4.55
CA LEU A 85 19.00 33.84 -4.13
C LEU A 85 17.61 33.23 -4.22
N TYR A 86 17.50 32.15 -4.98
CA TYR A 86 16.36 31.21 -4.94
C TYR A 86 16.79 29.92 -4.30
N ALA A 87 15.99 29.39 -3.34
CA ALA A 87 16.23 28.11 -2.74
C ALA A 87 14.90 27.35 -2.56
N SER A 88 14.89 26.05 -2.88
CA SER A 88 13.73 25.18 -2.71
C SER A 88 14.16 23.78 -2.26
N GLY A 89 13.51 23.25 -1.24
CA GLY A 89 13.74 21.89 -0.78
C GLY A 89 12.96 20.83 -1.55
N THR A 90 12.15 21.23 -2.54
CA THR A 90 11.34 20.31 -3.36
C THR A 90 11.03 20.91 -4.72
N ALA A 91 10.73 20.05 -5.69
CA ALA A 91 10.34 20.48 -7.04
C ALA A 91 9.05 21.32 -7.07
N ALA A 92 8.13 21.09 -6.12
CA ALA A 92 6.85 21.79 -6.10
C ALA A 92 6.89 23.22 -5.51
N GLY A 93 8.00 23.66 -4.93
CA GLY A 93 8.11 24.97 -4.27
C GLY A 93 7.19 25.10 -3.06
N THR A 94 6.32 26.11 -3.02
CA THR A 94 5.37 26.34 -1.93
C THR A 94 4.30 25.25 -1.90
N ARG A 95 4.01 24.72 -0.69
CA ARG A 95 3.00 23.70 -0.46
C ARG A 95 2.05 24.12 0.65
N SER A 96 0.82 23.58 0.61
CA SER A 96 -0.15 23.76 1.68
C SER A 96 0.35 23.16 3.00
N ALA A 97 0.18 23.88 4.09
CA ALA A 97 0.46 23.35 5.44
C ALA A 97 -0.63 22.40 5.96
N ALA A 98 -1.81 22.37 5.34
CA ALA A 98 -2.94 21.56 5.81
C ALA A 98 -2.62 20.05 5.85
N PRO A 99 -2.01 19.43 4.83
CA PRO A 99 -1.61 18.01 4.92
C PRO A 99 -0.57 17.75 6.02
N ILE A 100 0.33 18.68 6.26
CA ILE A 100 1.34 18.57 7.33
C ILE A 100 0.67 18.61 8.70
N ALA A 101 -0.22 19.57 8.91
CA ALA A 101 -0.98 19.68 10.16
C ALA A 101 -1.91 18.47 10.38
N GLY A 102 -2.55 17.97 9.32
CA GLY A 102 -3.35 16.75 9.35
C GLY A 102 -2.53 15.51 9.72
N ALA A 103 -1.34 15.37 9.16
CA ALA A 103 -0.42 14.29 9.50
C ALA A 103 0.00 14.35 10.97
N TRP A 104 0.39 15.55 11.44
CA TRP A 104 0.74 15.77 12.86
C TRP A 104 -0.42 15.40 13.79
N ALA A 105 -1.64 15.83 13.45
CA ALA A 105 -2.84 15.54 14.25
C ALA A 105 -3.13 14.03 14.28
N ALA A 106 -3.08 13.34 13.13
CA ALA A 106 -3.33 11.91 13.06
C ALA A 106 -2.30 11.12 13.87
N ILE A 107 -1.02 11.42 13.73
CA ILE A 107 0.06 10.75 14.45
C ILE A 107 -0.09 10.92 15.97
N ASN A 108 -0.37 12.15 16.43
CA ASN A 108 -0.52 12.41 17.88
C ASN A 108 -1.82 11.85 18.43
N HIS A 109 -2.92 11.84 17.66
CA HIS A 109 -4.21 11.29 18.08
C HIS A 109 -4.18 9.77 18.20
N LEU A 110 -3.58 9.09 17.23
CA LEU A 110 -3.49 7.63 17.22
C LEU A 110 -2.42 7.13 18.19
N GLY A 111 -1.26 7.73 18.18
CA GLY A 111 -0.11 7.24 18.92
C GLY A 111 0.26 5.80 18.52
N GLU A 112 1.20 5.20 19.23
CA GLU A 112 1.62 3.81 18.96
C GLU A 112 0.47 2.81 19.14
N ASP A 113 -0.31 2.94 20.20
CA ASP A 113 -1.42 2.02 20.49
C ASP A 113 -2.52 2.08 19.42
N GLY A 114 -2.79 3.28 18.90
CA GLY A 114 -3.75 3.46 17.80
C GLY A 114 -3.29 2.79 16.52
N TYR A 115 -2.02 2.98 16.15
CA TYR A 115 -1.47 2.32 14.95
C TYR A 115 -1.39 0.80 15.10
N LEU A 116 -0.99 0.27 16.26
CA LEU A 116 -0.99 -1.17 16.52
C LEU A 116 -2.39 -1.76 16.39
N ARG A 117 -3.39 -1.14 17.03
CA ARG A 117 -4.78 -1.59 16.95
C ARG A 117 -5.32 -1.58 15.52
N LEU A 118 -5.08 -0.51 14.76
CA LEU A 118 -5.54 -0.42 13.37
C LEU A 118 -4.83 -1.44 12.48
N THR A 119 -3.54 -1.67 12.70
CA THR A 119 -2.78 -2.68 11.97
C THR A 119 -3.26 -4.10 12.29
N GLU A 120 -3.59 -4.39 13.55
CA GLU A 120 -4.19 -5.67 13.96
C GLU A 120 -5.51 -5.93 13.23
N ILE A 121 -6.39 -4.93 13.17
CA ILE A 121 -7.65 -5.03 12.41
C ILE A 121 -7.38 -5.33 10.93
N VAL A 122 -6.41 -4.65 10.31
CA VAL A 122 -6.05 -4.88 8.90
C VAL A 122 -5.51 -6.31 8.72
N ARG A 123 -4.58 -6.76 9.58
CA ARG A 123 -4.01 -8.09 9.54
C ARG A 123 -5.08 -9.18 9.62
N ASP A 124 -5.95 -9.08 10.62
CA ASP A 124 -6.97 -10.09 10.86
C ASP A 124 -8.02 -10.12 9.74
N THR A 125 -8.37 -8.94 9.22
CA THR A 125 -9.25 -8.82 8.06
C THR A 125 -8.61 -9.43 6.80
N THR A 126 -7.32 -9.18 6.58
CA THR A 126 -6.58 -9.77 5.45
C THR A 126 -6.62 -11.29 5.50
N ARG A 127 -6.29 -11.88 6.65
CA ARG A 127 -6.33 -13.33 6.86
C ARG A 127 -7.72 -13.90 6.65
N LYS A 128 -8.74 -13.24 7.20
CA LYS A 128 -10.14 -13.65 7.03
C LYS A 128 -10.53 -13.63 5.55
N MET A 129 -10.22 -12.57 4.83
CA MET A 129 -10.58 -12.45 3.43
C MET A 129 -9.82 -13.45 2.56
N GLN A 130 -8.52 -13.61 2.74
CA GLN A 130 -7.74 -14.60 2.01
C GLN A 130 -8.27 -16.02 2.23
N ALA A 131 -8.55 -16.41 3.49
CA ALA A 131 -9.12 -17.71 3.80
C ALA A 131 -10.53 -17.90 3.21
N GLY A 132 -11.36 -16.85 3.27
CA GLY A 132 -12.69 -16.89 2.69
C GLY A 132 -12.68 -17.01 1.16
N ILE A 133 -11.78 -16.29 0.48
CA ILE A 133 -11.62 -16.37 -0.98
C ILE A 133 -11.10 -17.75 -1.39
N ALA A 134 -10.10 -18.28 -0.70
CA ALA A 134 -9.56 -19.61 -0.97
C ALA A 134 -10.57 -20.74 -0.76
N ALA A 135 -11.66 -20.50 -0.03
CA ALA A 135 -12.77 -21.45 0.16
C ALA A 135 -13.86 -21.35 -0.93
N ILE A 136 -13.77 -20.39 -1.86
CA ILE A 136 -14.71 -20.25 -2.97
C ILE A 136 -14.21 -21.09 -4.15
N ASP A 137 -15.02 -22.02 -4.61
CA ASP A 137 -14.68 -22.89 -5.74
C ASP A 137 -14.34 -22.03 -6.99
N GLY A 138 -13.24 -22.39 -7.63
CA GLY A 138 -12.74 -21.71 -8.82
C GLY A 138 -11.95 -20.42 -8.58
N LEU A 139 -11.84 -19.91 -7.36
CA LEU A 139 -11.02 -18.75 -7.03
C LEU A 139 -9.74 -19.16 -6.27
N GLU A 140 -8.69 -18.37 -6.48
CA GLU A 140 -7.41 -18.56 -5.81
C GLU A 140 -6.75 -17.23 -5.50
N ILE A 141 -5.86 -17.20 -4.51
CA ILE A 141 -4.97 -16.07 -4.27
C ILE A 141 -3.73 -16.29 -5.14
N THR A 142 -3.60 -15.54 -6.21
CA THR A 142 -2.49 -15.66 -7.17
C THR A 142 -1.22 -14.98 -6.69
N HIS A 143 -1.37 -13.83 -6.03
CA HIS A 143 -0.28 -13.07 -5.45
C HIS A 143 -0.68 -12.60 -4.06
N ALA A 144 0.02 -13.06 -3.04
CA ALA A 144 -0.05 -12.55 -1.68
C ALA A 144 1.28 -11.89 -1.33
N LEU A 145 1.22 -10.62 -0.97
CA LEU A 145 2.37 -9.90 -0.42
C LEU A 145 2.42 -10.08 1.10
N ASP A 146 3.56 -9.71 1.68
CA ASP A 146 3.78 -9.79 3.14
C ASP A 146 3.00 -8.72 3.92
N LEU A 147 1.84 -8.32 3.43
CA LEU A 147 1.02 -7.24 3.96
C LEU A 147 -0.45 -7.45 3.59
N SER A 148 -1.21 -6.37 3.55
CA SER A 148 -2.65 -6.30 3.29
C SER A 148 -3.05 -6.19 1.81
N LEU A 149 -2.11 -6.50 0.90
CA LEU A 149 -2.34 -6.51 -0.54
C LEU A 149 -2.31 -7.95 -1.04
N PHE A 150 -3.26 -8.28 -1.91
CA PHE A 150 -3.26 -9.56 -2.59
C PHE A 150 -4.11 -9.49 -3.87
N GLU A 151 -3.92 -10.46 -4.73
CA GLU A 151 -4.65 -10.60 -5.97
C GLU A 151 -5.51 -11.88 -5.94
N ILE A 152 -6.73 -11.75 -6.41
CA ILE A 152 -7.64 -12.86 -6.65
C ILE A 152 -7.56 -13.21 -8.13
N GLY A 153 -7.29 -14.46 -8.43
CA GLY A 153 -7.29 -15.02 -9.76
C GLY A 153 -8.14 -16.26 -9.88
N SER A 154 -8.15 -16.83 -11.06
CA SER A 154 -8.79 -18.08 -11.35
C SER A 154 -8.13 -18.77 -12.54
N SER A 155 -7.92 -20.07 -12.43
CA SER A 155 -7.50 -20.92 -13.54
C SER A 155 -8.68 -21.55 -14.30
N THR A 156 -9.90 -21.43 -13.77
CA THR A 156 -11.11 -22.05 -14.29
C THR A 156 -12.21 -21.09 -14.68
N LEU A 157 -12.29 -19.92 -14.06
CA LEU A 157 -13.31 -18.91 -14.33
C LEU A 157 -12.69 -17.72 -15.08
N ASP A 158 -13.51 -17.00 -15.84
CA ASP A 158 -13.15 -15.67 -16.31
C ASP A 158 -13.23 -14.68 -15.15
N ILE A 159 -12.07 -14.32 -14.60
CA ILE A 159 -11.98 -13.43 -13.47
C ILE A 159 -12.46 -12.01 -13.80
N GLY A 160 -12.37 -11.59 -15.06
CA GLY A 160 -12.95 -10.34 -15.54
C GLY A 160 -14.46 -10.33 -15.41
N ALA A 161 -15.11 -11.43 -15.84
CA ALA A 161 -16.56 -11.58 -15.72
C ALA A 161 -17.02 -11.68 -14.26
N VAL A 162 -16.22 -12.30 -13.37
CA VAL A 162 -16.47 -12.25 -11.91
C VAL A 162 -16.44 -10.80 -11.43
N GLY A 163 -15.44 -10.02 -11.88
CA GLY A 163 -15.35 -8.60 -11.58
C GLY A 163 -16.57 -7.80 -12.05
N ASP A 164 -17.09 -8.09 -13.25
CA ASP A 164 -18.30 -7.42 -13.78
C ASP A 164 -19.51 -7.69 -12.89
N VAL A 165 -19.71 -8.93 -12.44
CA VAL A 165 -20.78 -9.27 -11.48
C VAL A 165 -20.59 -8.55 -10.15
N MET A 166 -19.35 -8.37 -9.70
CA MET A 166 -19.07 -7.60 -8.49
C MET A 166 -19.37 -6.11 -8.65
N ASP A 167 -19.06 -5.51 -9.81
CA ASP A 167 -19.39 -4.12 -10.13
C ASP A 167 -20.92 -3.91 -10.13
N ASP A 168 -21.69 -4.84 -10.70
CA ASP A 168 -23.16 -4.80 -10.69
C ASP A 168 -23.76 -4.86 -9.26
N ARG A 169 -23.00 -5.44 -8.31
CA ARG A 169 -23.36 -5.48 -6.89
C ARG A 169 -22.84 -4.26 -6.10
N GLY A 170 -22.20 -3.32 -6.78
CA GLY A 170 -21.70 -2.08 -6.20
C GLY A 170 -20.29 -2.17 -5.61
N TRP A 171 -19.54 -3.24 -5.90
CA TRP A 171 -18.14 -3.37 -5.53
C TRP A 171 -17.26 -2.81 -6.67
N ASN A 172 -16.39 -1.86 -6.35
CA ASN A 172 -15.43 -1.33 -7.31
C ASN A 172 -14.06 -1.95 -7.03
N LEU A 173 -13.70 -2.95 -7.82
CA LEU A 173 -12.46 -3.70 -7.67
C LEU A 173 -11.42 -3.25 -8.68
N ASP A 174 -10.18 -3.07 -8.23
CA ASP A 174 -9.05 -2.79 -9.12
C ASP A 174 -8.69 -4.05 -9.92
N ARG A 175 -8.57 -3.90 -11.25
CA ARG A 175 -8.29 -5.00 -12.19
C ARG A 175 -6.90 -4.79 -12.78
N GLN A 176 -5.97 -5.64 -12.40
CA GLN A 176 -4.59 -5.57 -12.86
C GLN A 176 -4.10 -6.93 -13.35
N GLN A 177 -3.43 -6.94 -14.49
CA GLN A 177 -2.71 -8.12 -15.03
C GLN A 177 -3.53 -9.42 -15.08
N GLY A 178 -4.84 -9.32 -15.18
CA GLY A 178 -5.73 -10.48 -15.28
C GLY A 178 -6.28 -10.99 -13.93
N GLY A 179 -6.12 -10.23 -12.86
CA GLY A 179 -6.69 -10.51 -11.54
C GLY A 179 -7.52 -9.37 -10.98
N LEU A 180 -8.17 -9.63 -9.84
CA LEU A 180 -8.84 -8.63 -9.02
C LEU A 180 -7.94 -8.29 -7.84
N HIS A 181 -7.46 -7.06 -7.80
CA HIS A 181 -6.48 -6.62 -6.83
C HIS A 181 -7.16 -5.96 -5.63
N LEU A 182 -6.79 -6.38 -4.42
CA LEU A 182 -7.33 -5.86 -3.18
C LEU A 182 -6.23 -5.24 -2.32
N MET A 183 -6.56 -4.08 -1.76
CA MET A 183 -5.76 -3.41 -0.74
C MET A 183 -6.66 -3.10 0.45
N LEU A 184 -6.40 -3.73 1.59
CA LEU A 184 -7.29 -3.67 2.74
C LEU A 184 -6.91 -2.53 3.69
N SER A 185 -7.95 -1.92 4.25
CA SER A 185 -7.89 -0.91 5.30
C SER A 185 -8.74 -1.36 6.49
N PRO A 186 -8.69 -0.70 7.66
CA PRO A 186 -9.52 -1.06 8.80
C PRO A 186 -11.03 -1.05 8.52
N TYR A 187 -11.47 -0.27 7.52
CA TYR A 187 -12.88 -0.21 7.12
C TYR A 187 -13.38 -1.57 6.60
N HIS A 188 -12.54 -2.32 5.90
CA HIS A 188 -12.92 -3.60 5.28
C HIS A 188 -13.34 -4.67 6.30
N ALA A 189 -12.92 -4.54 7.57
CA ALA A 189 -13.41 -5.43 8.64
C ALA A 189 -14.95 -5.43 8.78
N ARG A 190 -15.60 -4.32 8.44
CA ARG A 190 -17.06 -4.14 8.53
C ARG A 190 -17.83 -4.78 7.39
N ILE A 191 -17.18 -4.95 6.25
CA ILE A 191 -17.81 -5.37 4.99
C ILE A 191 -17.29 -6.72 4.49
N ALA A 192 -16.32 -7.33 5.17
CA ALA A 192 -15.66 -8.55 4.72
C ALA A 192 -16.64 -9.71 4.48
N ASP A 193 -17.60 -9.91 5.37
CA ASP A 193 -18.58 -11.01 5.24
C ASP A 193 -19.51 -10.81 4.03
N GLN A 194 -19.98 -9.58 3.83
CA GLN A 194 -20.81 -9.24 2.68
C GLN A 194 -20.02 -9.39 1.38
N PHE A 195 -18.78 -8.88 1.36
CA PHE A 195 -17.90 -9.02 0.21
C PHE A 195 -17.69 -10.48 -0.18
N LEU A 196 -17.37 -11.35 0.77
CA LEU A 196 -17.14 -12.77 0.53
C LEU A 196 -18.41 -13.48 0.03
N ALA A 197 -19.58 -13.15 0.58
CA ALA A 197 -20.85 -13.69 0.12
C ALA A 197 -21.16 -13.26 -1.33
N ASP A 198 -20.95 -11.99 -1.65
CA ASP A 198 -21.17 -11.45 -2.99
C ASP A 198 -20.18 -12.03 -4.00
N LEU A 199 -18.92 -12.21 -3.61
CA LEU A 199 -17.88 -12.81 -4.45
C LEU A 199 -18.18 -14.27 -4.76
N ALA A 200 -18.60 -15.03 -3.77
CA ALA A 200 -19.02 -16.43 -3.97
C ALA A 200 -20.20 -16.53 -4.95
N GLY A 201 -21.20 -15.65 -4.79
CA GLY A 201 -22.32 -15.58 -5.72
C GLY A 201 -21.91 -15.12 -7.14
N GLY A 202 -20.91 -14.25 -7.25
CA GLY A 202 -20.32 -13.82 -8.54
C GLY A 202 -19.62 -14.98 -9.26
N ALA A 203 -18.78 -15.71 -8.54
CA ALA A 203 -18.10 -16.89 -9.08
C ALA A 203 -19.09 -17.95 -9.58
N ALA A 204 -20.11 -18.28 -8.78
CA ALA A 204 -21.15 -19.24 -9.17
C ALA A 204 -21.97 -18.79 -10.40
N THR A 205 -22.24 -17.49 -10.54
CA THR A 205 -22.94 -16.92 -11.70
C THR A 205 -22.11 -17.06 -12.98
N THR A 206 -20.82 -16.79 -12.90
CA THR A 206 -19.88 -16.87 -14.02
C THR A 206 -19.69 -18.32 -14.46
N GLU A 207 -19.61 -19.29 -13.55
CA GLU A 207 -19.53 -20.71 -13.85
C GLU A 207 -20.78 -21.20 -14.59
N ALA A 208 -21.97 -20.81 -14.12
CA ALA A 208 -23.23 -21.20 -14.72
C ALA A 208 -23.43 -20.63 -16.15
N SER A 209 -22.80 -19.51 -16.47
CA SER A 209 -22.83 -18.91 -17.81
C SER A 209 -21.94 -19.65 -18.81
N ARG A 210 -20.78 -20.16 -18.36
CA ARG A 210 -19.83 -20.91 -19.19
C ARG A 210 -20.38 -22.26 -19.67
N GLY A 211 -21.30 -22.86 -18.95
CA GLY A 211 -21.93 -24.14 -19.33
C GLY A 211 -23.09 -24.00 -20.34
N LYS A 212 -23.35 -22.78 -20.86
CA LYS A 212 -24.44 -22.48 -21.81
C LYS A 212 -23.96 -22.10 -23.20
N GLU A 213 -22.64 -21.96 -23.41
CA GLU A 213 -21.98 -21.83 -24.70
C GLU A 213 -21.48 -23.19 -25.22
#